data_6254e40e328ab1783d502881926341f6
#
_entry.id   6254e40e328ab1783d502881926341f6
#
_cell.length_a   1.000
_cell.length_b   1.000
_cell.length_c   1.000
_cell.angle_alpha   90.00
_cell.angle_beta   90.00
_cell.angle_gamma   90.00
#
_symmetry.space_group_name_H-M   'P 1'
#
loop_
_entity.id
_entity.type
_entity.pdbx_description
1 polymer ?
#
loop_
_entity_poly.entity_id
_entity_poly.type
_entity_poly.pdbx_seq_one_letter_code
_entity_poly.pdbx_strand_id
1 'polypeptide(L)'
;MIPIGRGQRELIIGDRQTGKTAIAIDTIINQRSNYEAGNPVYCIYVAIGQKGSTVASIVNALRERGAMDYTVVVAATASDPAAMQYFAPFAGAAIGEYFRDTGRHALVVYDDLSKQAVAYREVSLILRRPSGREAYPGDVFYLHSRLLERAARLSDKLGGGSLTALPIIETQAGDVSAYIPTNVISITDGQIYLETEMFNAGFRPAINAGPVSYTHLTL
;
A
#
# COMPACT_ATOMS: atom_id res chain seq x y z
N MET A 1 15.85 -4.91 9.08
CA MET A 1 14.50 -4.87 8.51
C MET A 1 13.57 -5.63 9.42
N ILE A 2 12.32 -5.19 9.52
CA ILE A 2 11.30 -5.83 10.35
C ILE A 2 10.73 -7.03 9.56
N PRO A 3 10.59 -8.22 10.13
CA PRO A 3 9.93 -9.32 9.46
C PRO A 3 8.43 -9.04 9.34
N ILE A 4 7.88 -9.26 8.14
CA ILE A 4 6.45 -9.12 7.86
C ILE A 4 5.86 -10.52 7.69
N GLY A 5 4.85 -10.85 8.50
CA GLY A 5 4.15 -12.12 8.42
C GLY A 5 3.28 -12.22 7.16
N ARG A 6 3.17 -13.40 6.58
CA ARG A 6 2.27 -13.64 5.46
C ARG A 6 0.82 -13.46 5.92
N GLY A 7 0.09 -12.57 5.27
CA GLY A 7 -1.27 -12.17 5.64
C GLY A 7 -1.35 -10.90 6.50
N GLN A 8 -0.22 -10.31 6.86
CA GLN A 8 -0.12 -9.07 7.64
C GLN A 8 -0.39 -7.84 6.74
N ARG A 9 -0.83 -6.76 7.39
CA ARG A 9 -1.00 -5.42 6.78
C ARG A 9 0.04 -4.51 7.40
N GLU A 10 1.10 -4.20 6.67
CA GLU A 10 2.18 -3.33 7.14
C GLU A 10 2.19 -2.02 6.37
N LEU A 11 1.94 -0.92 7.08
CA LEU A 11 1.88 0.41 6.49
C LEU A 11 3.28 0.95 6.21
N ILE A 12 3.49 1.51 5.02
CA ILE A 12 4.67 2.33 4.71
C ILE A 12 4.22 3.79 4.67
N ILE A 13 4.71 4.60 5.60
CA ILE A 13 4.25 5.97 5.79
C ILE A 13 5.43 6.95 5.86
N GLY A 14 5.26 8.13 5.29
CA GLY A 14 6.24 9.21 5.31
C GLY A 14 5.95 10.27 4.26
N ASP A 15 6.72 11.34 4.29
CA ASP A 15 6.57 12.47 3.36
C ASP A 15 6.92 12.08 1.93
N ARG A 16 6.60 12.98 1.01
CA ARG A 16 6.90 12.81 -0.41
C ARG A 16 8.41 12.61 -0.63
N GLN A 17 8.77 11.67 -1.52
CA GLN A 17 10.16 11.39 -1.91
C GLN A 17 11.07 10.84 -0.79
N THR A 18 10.53 10.28 0.28
CA THR A 18 11.31 9.64 1.36
C THR A 18 11.73 8.19 1.06
N GLY A 19 11.38 7.67 -0.11
CA GLY A 19 11.76 6.30 -0.52
C GLY A 19 10.70 5.23 -0.25
N LYS A 20 9.44 5.59 0.04
CA LYS A 20 8.34 4.63 0.26
C LYS A 20 8.19 3.62 -0.88
N THR A 21 8.06 4.10 -2.10
CA THR A 21 7.95 3.26 -3.30
C THR A 21 9.18 2.38 -3.49
N ALA A 22 10.39 2.87 -3.21
CA ALA A 22 11.61 2.09 -3.33
C ALA A 22 11.59 0.86 -2.40
N ILE A 23 11.19 1.01 -1.14
CA ILE A 23 11.04 -0.12 -0.20
C ILE A 23 10.04 -1.15 -0.73
N ALA A 24 8.90 -0.69 -1.25
CA ALA A 24 7.89 -1.57 -1.81
C ALA A 24 8.39 -2.35 -3.04
N ILE A 25 9.09 -1.67 -3.96
CA ILE A 25 9.67 -2.30 -5.15
C ILE A 25 10.78 -3.27 -4.79
N ASP A 26 11.67 -2.93 -3.86
CA ASP A 26 12.71 -3.84 -3.36
C ASP A 26 12.08 -5.07 -2.68
N THR A 27 10.96 -4.89 -1.98
CA THR A 27 10.23 -6.02 -1.39
C THR A 27 9.72 -6.97 -2.47
N ILE A 28 9.18 -6.45 -3.58
CA ILE A 28 8.74 -7.26 -4.73
C ILE A 28 9.95 -7.98 -5.36
N ILE A 29 11.02 -7.27 -5.64
CA ILE A 29 12.23 -7.85 -6.27
C ILE A 29 12.81 -8.98 -5.41
N ASN A 30 12.83 -8.81 -4.11
CA ASN A 30 13.36 -9.81 -3.17
C ASN A 30 12.50 -11.08 -3.05
N GLN A 31 11.29 -11.12 -3.64
CA GLN A 31 10.50 -12.36 -3.72
C GLN A 31 11.04 -13.33 -4.79
N ARG A 32 12.02 -12.92 -5.58
CA ARG A 32 12.65 -13.77 -6.60
C ARG A 32 13.19 -15.08 -6.03
N SER A 33 13.83 -15.04 -4.87
CA SER A 33 14.35 -16.25 -4.21
C SER A 33 13.24 -17.25 -3.85
N ASN A 34 12.08 -16.76 -3.43
CA ASN A 34 10.92 -17.60 -3.15
C ASN A 34 10.35 -18.20 -4.45
N TYR A 35 10.33 -17.42 -5.53
CA TYR A 35 9.86 -17.87 -6.84
C TYR A 35 10.77 -18.98 -7.39
N GLU A 36 12.08 -18.79 -7.38
CA GLU A 36 13.07 -19.76 -7.84
C GLU A 36 13.09 -21.04 -6.96
N ALA A 37 12.76 -20.94 -5.67
CA ALA A 37 12.65 -22.07 -4.76
C ALA A 37 11.34 -22.87 -4.90
N GLY A 38 10.44 -22.50 -5.84
CA GLY A 38 9.17 -23.19 -6.06
C GLY A 38 8.08 -22.89 -5.03
N ASN A 39 8.27 -21.86 -4.20
CA ASN A 39 7.27 -21.36 -3.24
C ASN A 39 6.97 -19.88 -3.49
N PRO A 40 6.38 -19.54 -4.65
CA PRO A 40 6.24 -18.16 -5.11
C PRO A 40 5.33 -17.34 -4.19
N VAL A 41 5.69 -16.07 -4.05
CA VAL A 41 4.78 -15.02 -3.59
C VAL A 41 4.44 -14.18 -4.81
N TYR A 42 3.21 -14.27 -5.28
CA TYR A 42 2.73 -13.47 -6.41
C TYR A 42 2.51 -12.03 -5.96
N CYS A 43 3.13 -11.10 -6.66
CA CYS A 43 3.12 -9.70 -6.29
C CYS A 43 2.11 -8.92 -7.15
N ILE A 44 1.36 -8.02 -6.53
CA ILE A 44 0.44 -7.11 -7.20
C ILE A 44 0.86 -5.69 -6.84
N TYR A 45 1.33 -4.94 -7.82
CA TYR A 45 1.66 -3.52 -7.63
C TYR A 45 0.52 -2.67 -8.18
N VAL A 46 -0.15 -1.93 -7.29
CA VAL A 46 -1.27 -1.05 -7.64
C VAL A 46 -0.79 0.39 -7.62
N ALA A 47 -0.60 0.99 -8.79
CA ALA A 47 -0.26 2.40 -8.96
C ALA A 47 -1.54 3.25 -9.00
N ILE A 48 -1.67 4.19 -8.06
CA ILE A 48 -2.87 5.01 -7.89
C ILE A 48 -2.51 6.48 -8.06
N GLY A 49 -3.06 7.14 -9.07
CA GLY A 49 -2.87 8.57 -9.30
C GLY A 49 -1.42 8.99 -9.54
N GLN A 50 -0.55 8.07 -9.96
CA GLN A 50 0.83 8.35 -10.32
C GLN A 50 0.95 8.83 -11.77
N LYS A 51 2.06 9.52 -12.10
CA LYS A 51 2.36 9.87 -13.48
C LYS A 51 2.64 8.60 -14.30
N GLY A 52 2.15 8.53 -15.52
CA GLY A 52 2.40 7.38 -16.41
C GLY A 52 3.88 7.08 -16.62
N SER A 53 4.74 8.11 -16.67
CA SER A 53 6.20 7.94 -16.75
C SER A 53 6.80 7.26 -15.53
N THR A 54 6.28 7.55 -14.33
CA THR A 54 6.70 6.89 -13.08
C THR A 54 6.33 5.42 -13.11
N VAL A 55 5.10 5.11 -13.51
CA VAL A 55 4.64 3.73 -13.65
C VAL A 55 5.50 2.96 -14.66
N ALA A 56 5.78 3.56 -15.81
CA ALA A 56 6.65 2.96 -16.83
C ALA A 56 8.07 2.67 -16.29
N SER A 57 8.65 3.61 -15.53
CA SER A 57 9.96 3.41 -14.90
C SER A 57 9.96 2.26 -13.90
N ILE A 58 8.90 2.11 -13.11
CA ILE A 58 8.75 1.00 -12.16
C ILE A 58 8.63 -0.33 -12.90
N VAL A 59 7.79 -0.40 -13.93
CA VAL A 59 7.64 -1.61 -14.76
C VAL A 59 8.97 -2.02 -15.40
N ASN A 60 9.75 -1.05 -15.89
CA ASN A 60 11.06 -1.33 -16.46
C ASN A 60 12.04 -1.84 -15.40
N ALA A 61 12.07 -1.24 -14.21
CA ALA A 61 12.91 -1.69 -13.11
C ALA A 61 12.56 -3.13 -12.67
N LEU A 62 11.28 -3.47 -12.57
CA LEU A 62 10.82 -4.83 -12.28
C LEU A 62 11.21 -5.82 -13.38
N ARG A 63 11.11 -5.40 -14.64
CA ARG A 63 11.50 -6.23 -15.81
C ARG A 63 12.99 -6.50 -15.85
N GLU A 64 13.82 -5.49 -15.67
CA GLU A 64 15.29 -5.61 -15.65
C GLU A 64 15.78 -6.53 -14.53
N ARG A 65 15.05 -6.61 -13.43
CA ARG A 65 15.35 -7.48 -12.29
C ARG A 65 14.67 -8.86 -12.38
N GLY A 66 13.96 -9.17 -13.48
CA GLY A 66 13.24 -10.44 -13.67
C GLY A 66 12.06 -10.64 -12.72
N ALA A 67 11.54 -9.57 -12.13
CA ALA A 67 10.42 -9.65 -11.18
C ALA A 67 9.04 -9.69 -11.87
N MET A 68 8.97 -9.42 -13.17
CA MET A 68 7.69 -9.46 -13.91
C MET A 68 7.10 -10.86 -14.07
N ASP A 69 7.89 -11.92 -13.91
CA ASP A 69 7.41 -13.30 -14.03
C ASP A 69 6.41 -13.69 -12.92
N TYR A 70 6.48 -12.98 -11.78
CA TYR A 70 5.59 -13.19 -10.63
C TYR A 70 4.87 -11.91 -10.19
N THR A 71 4.86 -10.86 -11.02
CA THR A 71 4.27 -9.55 -10.66
C THR A 71 3.20 -9.12 -11.66
N VAL A 72 2.05 -8.72 -11.14
CA VAL A 72 0.97 -8.06 -11.88
C VAL A 72 0.98 -6.57 -11.52
N VAL A 73 0.87 -5.71 -12.53
CA VAL A 73 0.76 -4.26 -12.35
C VAL A 73 -0.66 -3.82 -12.69
N VAL A 74 -1.32 -3.18 -11.73
CA VAL A 74 -2.62 -2.53 -11.91
C VAL A 74 -2.39 -1.02 -11.83
N ALA A 75 -2.70 -0.29 -12.87
CA ALA A 75 -2.41 1.14 -12.92
C ALA A 75 -3.69 1.95 -13.21
N ALA A 76 -3.95 2.94 -12.35
CA ALA A 76 -4.84 4.05 -12.60
C ALA A 76 -4.03 5.34 -12.40
N THR A 77 -3.61 5.93 -13.51
CA THR A 77 -2.68 7.07 -13.53
C THR A 77 -3.36 8.38 -13.15
N ALA A 78 -2.59 9.44 -12.94
CA ALA A 78 -3.13 10.77 -12.63
C ALA A 78 -3.99 11.37 -13.76
N SER A 79 -3.89 10.86 -14.98
CA SER A 79 -4.73 11.27 -16.13
C SER A 79 -6.03 10.47 -16.25
N ASP A 80 -6.16 9.38 -15.50
CA ASP A 80 -7.38 8.57 -15.51
C ASP A 80 -8.48 9.21 -14.63
N PRO A 81 -9.75 8.99 -14.93
CA PRO A 81 -10.85 9.48 -14.11
C PRO A 81 -10.75 9.06 -12.65
N ALA A 82 -11.21 9.92 -11.72
CA ALA A 82 -11.19 9.64 -10.28
C ALA A 82 -11.85 8.30 -9.92
N ALA A 83 -12.91 7.92 -10.63
CA ALA A 83 -13.55 6.61 -10.44
C ALA A 83 -12.59 5.44 -10.69
N MET A 84 -11.72 5.52 -11.69
CA MET A 84 -10.72 4.48 -11.97
C MET A 84 -9.67 4.41 -10.86
N GLN A 85 -9.20 5.55 -10.39
CA GLN A 85 -8.25 5.63 -9.26
C GLN A 85 -8.86 5.08 -7.97
N TYR A 86 -10.15 5.30 -7.77
CA TYR A 86 -10.90 4.74 -6.64
C TYR A 86 -11.03 3.21 -6.73
N PHE A 87 -11.33 2.65 -7.90
CA PHE A 87 -11.56 1.21 -8.06
C PHE A 87 -10.27 0.37 -8.19
N ALA A 88 -9.18 0.92 -8.68
CA ALA A 88 -7.94 0.19 -8.93
C ALA A 88 -7.43 -0.64 -7.73
N PRO A 89 -7.43 -0.13 -6.47
CA PRO A 89 -7.03 -0.93 -5.32
C PRO A 89 -7.91 -2.15 -5.08
N PHE A 90 -9.20 -2.04 -5.32
CA PHE A 90 -10.12 -3.18 -5.17
C PHE A 90 -9.90 -4.24 -6.25
N ALA A 91 -9.57 -3.83 -7.48
CA ALA A 91 -9.18 -4.75 -8.55
C ALA A 91 -7.88 -5.49 -8.18
N GLY A 92 -6.87 -4.77 -7.67
CA GLY A 92 -5.64 -5.37 -7.18
C GLY A 92 -5.87 -6.35 -6.03
N ALA A 93 -6.74 -6.01 -5.08
CA ALA A 93 -7.12 -6.90 -3.99
C ALA A 93 -7.80 -8.18 -4.51
N ALA A 94 -8.71 -8.08 -5.48
CA ALA A 94 -9.39 -9.23 -6.07
C ALA A 94 -8.41 -10.20 -6.76
N ILE A 95 -7.40 -9.68 -7.45
CA ILE A 95 -6.33 -10.49 -8.02
C ILE A 95 -5.54 -11.20 -6.91
N GLY A 96 -5.21 -10.51 -5.83
CA GLY A 96 -4.52 -11.10 -4.68
C GLY A 96 -5.33 -12.17 -3.97
N GLU A 97 -6.64 -11.97 -3.83
CA GLU A 97 -7.56 -12.95 -3.26
C GLU A 97 -7.64 -14.24 -4.09
N TYR A 98 -7.60 -14.13 -5.41
CA TYR A 98 -7.55 -15.31 -6.27
C TYR A 98 -6.36 -16.23 -5.91
N PHE A 99 -5.19 -15.66 -5.68
CA PHE A 99 -4.04 -16.45 -5.24
C PHE A 99 -4.23 -17.01 -3.82
N ARG A 100 -4.68 -16.17 -2.88
CA ARG A 100 -4.96 -16.59 -1.51
C ARG A 100 -5.95 -17.74 -1.46
N ASP A 101 -7.08 -17.62 -2.14
CA ASP A 101 -8.19 -18.58 -2.06
C ASP A 101 -7.87 -19.88 -2.81
N THR A 102 -6.86 -19.89 -3.67
CA THR A 102 -6.31 -21.08 -4.34
C THR A 102 -5.11 -21.70 -3.60
N GLY A 103 -4.88 -21.35 -2.33
CA GLY A 103 -3.83 -21.92 -1.49
C GLY A 103 -2.43 -21.36 -1.75
N ARG A 104 -2.33 -20.26 -2.51
CA ARG A 104 -1.06 -19.61 -2.86
C ARG A 104 -0.81 -18.37 -2.00
N HIS A 105 0.37 -17.79 -2.14
CA HIS A 105 0.74 -16.58 -1.39
C HIS A 105 0.80 -15.38 -2.32
N ALA A 106 0.20 -14.28 -1.89
CA ALA A 106 0.23 -13.02 -2.62
C ALA A 106 0.66 -11.86 -1.72
N LEU A 107 1.28 -10.87 -2.36
CA LEU A 107 1.66 -9.58 -1.78
C LEU A 107 1.06 -8.48 -2.63
N VAL A 108 0.26 -7.60 -2.04
CA VAL A 108 -0.28 -6.43 -2.73
C VAL A 108 0.32 -5.15 -2.16
N VAL A 109 0.80 -4.29 -3.04
CA VAL A 109 1.28 -2.94 -2.72
C VAL A 109 0.27 -1.93 -3.24
N TYR A 110 -0.18 -1.00 -2.40
CA TYR A 110 -1.06 0.09 -2.79
C TYR A 110 -0.30 1.41 -2.77
N ASP A 111 0.09 1.93 -3.93
CA ASP A 111 0.92 3.12 -4.07
C ASP A 111 0.18 4.26 -4.79
N ASP A 112 -0.51 5.17 -4.10
CA ASP A 112 -0.73 5.24 -2.65
C ASP A 112 -2.21 5.39 -2.29
N LEU A 113 -2.58 5.02 -1.08
CA LEU A 113 -3.96 5.13 -0.60
C LEU A 113 -4.38 6.57 -0.27
N SER A 114 -3.43 7.51 -0.09
CA SER A 114 -3.75 8.93 0.06
C SER A 114 -4.44 9.45 -1.20
N LYS A 115 -3.94 9.06 -2.38
CA LYS A 115 -4.55 9.43 -3.66
C LYS A 115 -5.88 8.73 -3.91
N GLN A 116 -6.03 7.48 -3.46
CA GLN A 116 -7.34 6.83 -3.48
C GLN A 116 -8.38 7.61 -2.66
N ALA A 117 -8.01 8.06 -1.47
CA ALA A 117 -8.90 8.86 -0.63
C ALA A 117 -9.30 10.18 -1.31
N VAL A 118 -8.34 10.87 -1.95
CA VAL A 118 -8.61 12.09 -2.73
C VAL A 118 -9.56 11.80 -3.89
N ALA A 119 -9.34 10.75 -4.66
CA ALA A 119 -10.21 10.33 -5.75
C ALA A 119 -11.64 10.00 -5.24
N TYR A 120 -11.75 9.31 -4.10
CA TYR A 120 -13.03 9.01 -3.48
C TYR A 120 -13.75 10.27 -2.99
N ARG A 121 -13.02 11.23 -2.43
CA ARG A 121 -13.56 12.55 -2.07
C ARG A 121 -14.12 13.27 -3.28
N GLU A 122 -13.39 13.30 -4.40
CA GLU A 122 -13.82 13.92 -5.66
C GLU A 122 -15.12 13.30 -6.17
N VAL A 123 -15.17 11.97 -6.29
CA VAL A 123 -16.39 11.24 -6.70
C VAL A 123 -17.56 11.55 -5.75
N SER A 124 -17.32 11.58 -4.44
CA SER A 124 -18.36 11.83 -3.45
C SER A 124 -18.90 13.26 -3.52
N LEU A 125 -18.06 14.26 -3.80
CA LEU A 125 -18.46 15.65 -3.99
C LEU A 125 -19.28 15.83 -5.28
N ILE A 126 -18.89 15.18 -6.37
CA ILE A 126 -19.66 15.17 -7.62
C ILE A 126 -21.05 14.58 -7.39
N LEU A 127 -21.14 13.50 -6.61
CA LEU A 127 -22.40 12.85 -6.23
C LEU A 127 -23.17 13.61 -5.13
N ARG A 128 -22.69 14.80 -4.73
CA ARG A 128 -23.30 15.64 -3.68
C ARG A 128 -23.51 14.91 -2.36
N ARG A 129 -22.64 13.97 -2.02
CA ARG A 129 -22.68 13.32 -0.70
C ARG A 129 -22.24 14.31 0.38
N PRO A 130 -22.83 14.25 1.58
CA PRO A 130 -22.41 15.13 2.68
C PRO A 130 -20.95 14.88 3.01
N SER A 131 -20.18 15.95 3.15
CA SER A 131 -18.76 15.92 3.52
C SER A 131 -18.58 16.20 5.02
N GLY A 132 -17.57 15.55 5.60
CA GLY A 132 -17.12 15.74 6.97
C GLY A 132 -15.75 16.43 7.04
N ARG A 133 -14.90 15.96 7.94
CA ARG A 133 -13.55 16.50 8.16
C ARG A 133 -12.73 16.50 6.84
N GLU A 134 -12.06 17.61 6.56
CA GLU A 134 -11.24 17.83 5.36
C GLU A 134 -11.99 17.55 4.04
N ALA A 135 -13.29 17.79 4.05
CA ALA A 135 -14.21 17.51 2.93
C ALA A 135 -14.26 16.04 2.49
N TYR A 136 -13.73 15.10 3.27
CA TYR A 136 -13.92 13.68 3.01
C TYR A 136 -15.35 13.24 3.37
N PRO A 137 -15.92 12.27 2.63
CA PRO A 137 -17.21 11.70 3.01
C PRO A 137 -17.07 10.94 4.34
N GLY A 138 -18.19 10.82 5.09
CA GLY A 138 -18.20 10.19 6.42
C GLY A 138 -17.77 8.73 6.43
N ASP A 139 -17.80 8.04 5.29
CA ASP A 139 -17.43 6.63 5.13
C ASP A 139 -16.00 6.42 4.59
N VAL A 140 -15.13 7.46 4.62
CA VAL A 140 -13.75 7.32 4.13
C VAL A 140 -12.93 6.32 4.96
N PHE A 141 -13.20 6.18 6.25
CA PHE A 141 -12.60 5.11 7.05
C PHE A 141 -12.96 3.74 6.50
N TYR A 142 -14.23 3.53 6.17
CA TYR A 142 -14.72 2.28 5.60
C TYR A 142 -14.14 2.00 4.20
N LEU A 143 -13.79 3.03 3.43
CA LEU A 143 -13.06 2.87 2.17
C LEU A 143 -11.79 2.03 2.34
N HIS A 144 -10.96 2.39 3.31
CA HIS A 144 -9.68 1.73 3.56
C HIS A 144 -9.83 0.45 4.39
N SER A 145 -10.72 0.42 5.39
CA SER A 145 -10.90 -0.77 6.20
C SER A 145 -11.42 -1.95 5.39
N ARG A 146 -12.46 -1.76 4.56
CA ARG A 146 -12.98 -2.84 3.70
C ARG A 146 -11.99 -3.31 2.62
N LEU A 147 -10.99 -2.49 2.28
CA LEU A 147 -9.91 -2.88 1.37
C LEU A 147 -8.85 -3.70 2.11
N LEU A 148 -8.35 -3.17 3.22
CA LEU A 148 -7.21 -3.73 3.95
C LEU A 148 -7.57 -4.99 4.76
N GLU A 149 -8.80 -5.08 5.27
CA GLU A 149 -9.30 -6.27 5.98
C GLU A 149 -9.42 -7.51 5.08
N ARG A 150 -9.32 -7.36 3.77
CA ARG A 150 -9.24 -8.47 2.81
C ARG A 150 -7.89 -9.18 2.84
N ALA A 151 -6.84 -8.51 3.32
CA ALA A 151 -5.54 -9.11 3.54
C ALA A 151 -5.60 -10.03 4.77
N ALA A 152 -5.28 -11.29 4.58
CA ALA A 152 -5.33 -12.31 5.63
C ALA A 152 -4.53 -13.56 5.23
N ARG A 153 -4.22 -14.39 6.21
CA ARG A 153 -3.76 -15.77 5.99
C ARG A 153 -4.90 -16.72 6.33
N LEU A 154 -5.21 -17.59 5.40
CA LEU A 154 -6.20 -18.63 5.62
C LEU A 154 -5.62 -19.77 6.47
N SER A 155 -6.49 -20.45 7.21
CA SER A 155 -6.12 -21.66 7.93
C SER A 155 -5.77 -22.80 6.95
N ASP A 156 -5.00 -23.78 7.42
CA ASP A 156 -4.61 -24.93 6.59
C ASP A 156 -5.83 -25.71 6.07
N LYS A 157 -6.93 -25.70 6.82
CA LYS A 157 -8.23 -26.32 6.39
C LYS A 157 -8.83 -25.62 5.17
N LEU A 158 -8.49 -24.34 4.94
CA LEU A 158 -8.92 -23.53 3.80
C LEU A 158 -7.82 -23.37 2.74
N GLY A 159 -6.77 -24.20 2.79
CA GLY A 159 -5.67 -24.22 1.82
C GLY A 159 -4.43 -23.43 2.22
N GLY A 160 -4.39 -22.75 3.38
CA GLY A 160 -3.20 -22.09 3.92
C GLY A 160 -2.68 -20.89 3.12
N GLY A 161 -3.40 -20.45 2.09
CA GLY A 161 -3.01 -19.30 1.27
C GLY A 161 -2.99 -17.98 2.04
N SER A 162 -2.30 -16.97 1.52
CA SER A 162 -2.21 -15.66 2.18
C SER A 162 -2.23 -14.51 1.19
N LEU A 163 -2.78 -13.38 1.64
CA LEU A 163 -2.67 -12.08 0.99
C LEU A 163 -2.09 -11.10 2.00
N THR A 164 -0.86 -10.66 1.76
CA THR A 164 -0.15 -9.64 2.55
C THR A 164 -0.33 -8.28 1.90
N ALA A 165 -0.60 -7.23 2.66
CA ALA A 165 -0.81 -5.89 2.14
C ALA A 165 0.27 -4.93 2.63
N LEU A 166 0.82 -4.16 1.69
CA LEU A 166 1.71 -3.02 1.94
C LEU A 166 1.03 -1.73 1.43
N PRO A 167 0.13 -1.14 2.20
CA PRO A 167 -0.40 0.19 1.89
C PRO A 167 0.68 1.25 2.07
N ILE A 168 0.69 2.22 1.15
CA ILE A 168 1.53 3.42 1.24
C ILE A 168 0.64 4.61 1.54
N ILE A 169 1.07 5.43 2.51
CA ILE A 169 0.44 6.71 2.85
C ILE A 169 1.48 7.82 2.74
N GLU A 170 1.10 8.90 2.07
CA GLU A 170 1.89 10.12 1.99
C GLU A 170 1.47 11.09 3.10
N THR A 171 2.44 11.54 3.91
CA THR A 171 2.25 12.60 4.90
C THR A 171 2.72 13.95 4.33
N GLN A 172 2.35 15.02 5.01
CA GLN A 172 2.86 16.38 4.76
C GLN A 172 3.56 16.87 6.01
N ALA A 173 4.81 17.30 5.88
CA ALA A 173 5.65 17.79 6.99
C ALA A 173 5.73 16.80 8.18
N GLY A 174 5.72 15.51 7.92
CA GLY A 174 5.79 14.47 8.96
C GLY A 174 4.51 14.31 9.79
N ASP A 175 3.41 14.97 9.43
CA ASP A 175 2.17 14.94 10.21
C ASP A 175 1.45 13.59 10.06
N VAL A 176 1.72 12.68 10.98
CA VAL A 176 1.03 11.39 11.10
C VAL A 176 -0.31 11.50 11.83
N SER A 177 -0.64 12.66 12.42
CA SER A 177 -1.90 12.91 13.13
C SER A 177 -3.03 13.39 12.21
N ALA A 178 -2.74 13.61 10.92
CA ALA A 178 -3.73 13.97 9.91
C ALA A 178 -4.80 12.88 9.75
N TYR A 179 -5.94 13.23 9.15
CA TYR A 179 -7.13 12.39 9.14
C TYR A 179 -6.92 11.05 8.42
N ILE A 180 -6.37 11.05 7.21
CA ILE A 180 -6.16 9.80 6.46
C ILE A 180 -5.03 8.93 7.08
N PRO A 181 -3.85 9.47 7.44
CA PRO A 181 -2.83 8.73 8.15
C PRO A 181 -3.34 8.00 9.40
N THR A 182 -4.03 8.70 10.29
CA THR A 182 -4.55 8.11 11.55
C THR A 182 -5.54 6.99 11.30
N ASN A 183 -6.42 7.13 10.30
CA ASN A 183 -7.34 6.08 9.90
C ASN A 183 -6.60 4.81 9.46
N VAL A 184 -5.61 4.93 8.60
CA VAL A 184 -4.88 3.77 8.06
C VAL A 184 -3.98 3.13 9.11
N ILE A 185 -3.33 3.93 9.97
CA ILE A 185 -2.55 3.42 11.12
C ILE A 185 -3.44 2.53 12.01
N SER A 186 -4.69 2.91 12.26
CA SER A 186 -5.59 2.13 13.11
C SER A 186 -6.08 0.82 12.47
N ILE A 187 -6.01 0.70 11.14
CA ILE A 187 -6.45 -0.50 10.40
C ILE A 187 -5.30 -1.50 10.26
N THR A 188 -4.06 -1.03 10.16
CA THR A 188 -2.88 -1.84 9.89
C THR A 188 -2.30 -2.46 11.16
N ASP A 189 -1.56 -3.57 10.99
CA ASP A 189 -0.99 -4.35 12.09
C ASP A 189 0.36 -3.78 12.56
N GLY A 190 0.98 -2.94 11.75
CA GLY A 190 2.24 -2.27 12.03
C GLY A 190 2.56 -1.21 10.98
N GLN A 191 3.67 -0.49 11.18
CA GLN A 191 4.05 0.60 10.29
C GLN A 191 5.57 0.76 10.17
N ILE A 192 6.00 1.09 8.97
CA ILE A 192 7.35 1.50 8.61
C ILE A 192 7.32 3.01 8.38
N TYR A 193 7.81 3.79 9.35
CA TYR A 193 7.84 5.23 9.27
C TYR A 193 9.13 5.73 8.64
N LEU A 194 9.01 6.51 7.56
CA LEU A 194 10.14 7.14 6.85
C LEU A 194 10.19 8.63 7.17
N GLU A 195 11.32 9.06 7.71
CA GLU A 195 11.52 10.41 8.18
C GLU A 195 12.34 11.24 7.19
N THR A 196 11.86 12.45 6.89
CA THR A 196 12.50 13.36 5.92
C THR A 196 13.88 13.83 6.39
N GLU A 197 14.06 14.09 7.68
CA GLU A 197 15.35 14.53 8.22
C GLU A 197 16.40 13.43 8.06
N MET A 198 16.07 12.19 8.37
CA MET A 198 16.96 11.04 8.16
C MET A 198 17.29 10.85 6.67
N PHE A 199 16.29 11.00 5.78
CA PHE A 199 16.51 10.91 4.34
C PHE A 199 17.48 11.99 3.84
N ASN A 200 17.32 13.23 4.30
CA ASN A 200 18.20 14.36 3.96
C ASN A 200 19.60 14.20 4.56
N ALA A 201 19.72 13.57 5.72
CA ALA A 201 21.00 13.21 6.34
C ALA A 201 21.71 12.04 5.64
N GLY A 202 21.11 11.46 4.59
CA GLY A 202 21.72 10.39 3.78
C GLY A 202 21.43 8.96 4.23
N PHE A 203 20.60 8.75 5.26
CA PHE A 203 20.17 7.43 5.66
C PHE A 203 19.21 6.83 4.61
N ARG A 204 19.56 5.65 4.10
CA ARG A 204 18.75 4.94 3.10
C ARG A 204 18.74 3.43 3.39
N PRO A 205 17.59 2.87 3.75
CA PRO A 205 16.28 3.54 3.93
C PRO A 205 16.25 4.48 5.15
N ALA A 206 15.46 5.56 5.05
CA ALA A 206 15.30 6.56 6.10
C ALA A 206 14.26 6.12 7.17
N ILE A 207 14.36 4.87 7.61
CA ILE A 207 13.43 4.27 8.57
C ILE A 207 13.76 4.78 9.96
N ASN A 208 12.78 5.43 10.59
CA ASN A 208 12.84 5.75 11.99
C ASN A 208 12.30 4.56 12.81
N ALA A 209 13.19 3.87 13.52
CA ALA A 209 12.85 2.78 14.44
C ALA A 209 12.45 3.29 15.84
N GLY A 210 12.43 4.60 16.02
CA GLY A 210 12.02 5.27 17.26
C GLY A 210 10.50 5.24 17.47
N PRO A 211 10.00 6.08 18.38
CA PRO A 211 8.66 5.96 18.90
C PRO A 211 7.61 6.06 17.80
N VAL A 212 6.81 5.07 17.77
CA VAL A 212 5.59 4.98 17.04
C VAL A 212 4.57 5.97 17.63
N SER A 213 3.63 6.43 16.82
CA SER A 213 2.55 7.33 17.19
C SER A 213 1.75 6.98 18.47
N TYR A 214 1.92 5.79 19.01
CA TYR A 214 1.32 5.37 20.27
C TYR A 214 1.84 6.11 21.51
N THR A 215 3.05 6.68 21.47
CA THR A 215 3.59 7.46 22.59
C THR A 215 2.89 8.80 22.79
N HIS A 216 2.13 9.27 21.80
CA HIS A 216 1.34 10.50 21.90
C HIS A 216 -0.13 10.25 22.31
N LEU A 217 -0.56 8.99 22.38
CA LEU A 217 -1.91 8.62 22.79
C LEU A 217 -1.99 8.21 24.29
N THR A 218 -0.87 8.24 25.00
CA THR A 218 -0.79 7.85 26.42
C THR A 218 -0.59 9.05 27.38
N LEU A 219 -1.03 10.26 26.99
CA LEU A 219 -1.10 11.41 27.90
C LEU A 219 -2.49 11.98 27.94
#